data_42652ca3c069764a0b090e6b1cd0e0e1
#
_entry.id   42652ca3c069764a0b090e6b1cd0e0e1
#
_cell.length_a   1.000
_cell.length_b   1.000
_cell.length_c   1.000
_cell.angle_alpha   90.00
_cell.angle_beta   90.00
_cell.angle_gamma   90.00
#
_symmetry.space_group_name_H-M   'P 1'
#
loop_
_entity.id
_entity.type
_entity.pdbx_description
1 polymer ?
#
loop_
_entity_poly.entity_id
_entity_poly.type
_entity_poly.pdbx_seq_one_letter_code
_entity_poly.pdbx_strand_id
1 'polypeptide(L)'
;AVKYAYTKALINEIRNTADGQVKDKITSIFFGGGTPSVLPDGCIADILAAVRDCFDVLDDAEITMECNPGTVNESRLSEYRAAGVNRLSFGLQSADNNELKMLGRIHTFEQFEESFRLARAAGFNNINVDLMSAIPGQTEATLENTFDKVTALQPEHISAYSLILEEGTYLAD
;
A
#
# COMPACT_ATOMS: atom_id res chain seq x y z
N ALA A 1 -17.77 -10.78 6.96
CA ALA A 1 -19.05 -10.09 6.69
C ALA A 1 -18.85 -8.58 6.48
N VAL A 2 -18.21 -7.85 7.40
CA VAL A 2 -18.07 -6.37 7.34
C VAL A 2 -17.29 -5.90 6.11
N LYS A 3 -16.15 -6.53 5.78
CA LYS A 3 -15.30 -6.12 4.64
C LYS A 3 -16.02 -6.23 3.29
N TYR A 4 -16.82 -7.28 3.07
CA TYR A 4 -17.66 -7.39 1.87
C TYR A 4 -18.77 -6.35 1.83
N ALA A 5 -19.37 -6.02 2.98
CA ALA A 5 -20.39 -4.98 3.04
C ALA A 5 -19.77 -3.61 2.72
N TYR A 6 -18.56 -3.33 3.21
CA TYR A 6 -17.78 -2.14 2.88
C TYR A 6 -17.51 -2.06 1.37
N THR A 7 -17.01 -3.14 0.76
CA THR A 7 -16.75 -3.20 -0.70
C THR A 7 -18.02 -2.87 -1.49
N LYS A 8 -19.17 -3.44 -1.12
CA LYS A 8 -20.45 -3.14 -1.78
C LYS A 8 -20.88 -1.69 -1.61
N ALA A 9 -20.69 -1.12 -0.43
CA ALA A 9 -21.02 0.28 -0.17
C ALA A 9 -20.13 1.21 -1.02
N LEU A 10 -18.83 0.94 -1.10
CA LEU A 10 -17.88 1.69 -1.92
C LEU A 10 -18.23 1.59 -3.43
N ILE A 11 -18.58 0.41 -3.93
CA ILE A 11 -19.04 0.22 -5.32
C ILE A 11 -20.29 1.03 -5.60
N ASN A 12 -21.25 1.06 -4.67
CA ASN A 12 -22.45 1.87 -4.82
C ASN A 12 -22.12 3.37 -4.82
N GLU A 13 -21.19 3.82 -3.98
CA GLU A 13 -20.73 5.20 -3.96
C GLU A 13 -20.08 5.60 -5.28
N ILE A 14 -19.18 4.76 -5.82
CA ILE A 14 -18.56 4.94 -7.15
C ILE A 14 -19.64 5.12 -8.23
N ARG A 15 -20.64 4.25 -8.26
CA ARG A 15 -21.74 4.31 -9.24
C ARG A 15 -22.61 5.54 -9.07
N ASN A 16 -22.87 5.97 -7.84
CA ASN A 16 -23.70 7.15 -7.56
C ASN A 16 -22.96 8.46 -7.83
N THR A 17 -21.62 8.47 -7.77
CA THR A 17 -20.78 9.64 -8.06
C THR A 17 -20.67 9.89 -9.56
N ALA A 18 -20.77 8.85 -10.37
CA ALA A 18 -20.78 8.99 -11.83
C ALA A 18 -22.14 9.55 -12.27
N ASP A 19 -22.16 10.81 -12.70
CA ASP A 19 -23.41 11.53 -13.08
C ASP A 19 -24.00 11.14 -14.46
N GLY A 20 -23.35 10.22 -15.16
CA GLY A 20 -23.86 9.55 -16.37
C GLY A 20 -23.83 10.36 -17.66
N GLN A 21 -23.32 11.60 -17.69
CA GLN A 21 -23.31 12.41 -18.91
C GLN A 21 -22.01 12.31 -19.73
N VAL A 22 -20.85 12.45 -19.10
CA VAL A 22 -19.53 12.28 -19.74
C VAL A 22 -18.65 11.54 -18.74
N LYS A 23 -18.02 10.46 -19.18
CA LYS A 23 -17.05 9.77 -18.33
C LYS A 23 -15.81 10.64 -18.12
N ASP A 24 -15.54 10.97 -16.87
CA ASP A 24 -14.30 11.64 -16.50
C ASP A 24 -13.10 10.74 -16.79
N LYS A 25 -12.02 11.36 -17.31
CA LYS A 25 -10.76 10.67 -17.56
C LYS A 25 -9.99 10.48 -16.27
N ILE A 26 -9.66 9.23 -15.97
CA ILE A 26 -8.89 8.85 -14.79
C ILE A 26 -7.46 8.53 -15.20
N THR A 27 -6.51 9.31 -14.70
CA THR A 27 -5.07 9.11 -14.90
C THR A 27 -4.40 8.36 -13.76
N SER A 28 -5.05 8.33 -12.58
CA SER A 28 -4.55 7.58 -11.42
C SER A 28 -5.68 7.10 -10.51
N ILE A 29 -5.46 5.94 -9.90
CA ILE A 29 -6.31 5.36 -8.85
C ILE A 29 -5.42 5.00 -7.68
N PHE A 30 -5.82 5.38 -6.47
CA PHE A 30 -5.06 5.07 -5.26
C PHE A 30 -5.93 4.35 -4.23
N PHE A 31 -5.56 3.12 -3.90
CA PHE A 31 -6.15 2.38 -2.80
C PHE A 31 -5.32 2.63 -1.55
N GLY A 32 -5.85 3.45 -0.65
CA GLY A 32 -5.20 3.85 0.59
C GLY A 32 -6.17 3.92 1.76
N GLY A 33 -5.61 4.30 2.92
CA GLY A 33 -6.36 4.42 4.17
C GLY A 33 -6.68 3.07 4.83
N GLY A 34 -6.36 2.93 6.09
CA GLY A 34 -6.41 1.63 6.76
C GLY A 34 -5.42 0.64 6.14
N THR A 35 -5.90 -0.48 5.62
CA THR A 35 -5.04 -1.49 4.99
C THR A 35 -5.79 -2.18 3.84
N PRO A 36 -5.72 -1.67 2.61
CA PRO A 36 -6.41 -2.25 1.46
C PRO A 36 -6.08 -3.72 1.22
N SER A 37 -4.83 -4.12 1.46
CA SER A 37 -4.33 -5.49 1.28
C SER A 37 -4.96 -6.55 2.22
N VAL A 38 -5.80 -6.15 3.18
CA VAL A 38 -6.57 -7.10 4.02
C VAL A 38 -8.01 -7.29 3.53
N LEU A 39 -8.43 -6.65 2.44
CA LEU A 39 -9.73 -6.94 1.83
C LEU A 39 -9.78 -8.41 1.37
N PRO A 40 -10.95 -9.05 1.40
CA PRO A 40 -11.11 -10.40 0.85
C PRO A 40 -10.77 -10.46 -0.64
N ASP A 41 -10.39 -11.66 -1.09
CA ASP A 41 -10.10 -11.94 -2.49
C ASP A 41 -11.30 -11.54 -3.37
N GLY A 42 -11.04 -11.01 -4.56
CA GLY A 42 -12.03 -10.48 -5.49
C GLY A 42 -12.45 -9.03 -5.24
N CYS A 43 -12.34 -8.51 -4.03
CA CYS A 43 -12.86 -7.18 -3.70
C CYS A 43 -12.16 -6.04 -4.49
N ILE A 44 -10.84 -6.11 -4.66
CA ILE A 44 -10.09 -5.09 -5.44
C ILE A 44 -10.50 -5.16 -6.92
N ALA A 45 -10.64 -6.36 -7.47
CA ALA A 45 -11.10 -6.54 -8.84
C ALA A 45 -12.52 -5.99 -9.06
N ASP A 46 -13.45 -6.27 -8.13
CA ASP A 46 -14.83 -5.76 -8.19
C ASP A 46 -14.89 -4.23 -8.13
N ILE A 47 -14.07 -3.61 -7.26
CA ILE A 47 -13.99 -2.15 -7.15
C ILE A 47 -13.44 -1.56 -8.46
N LEU A 48 -12.33 -2.10 -9.00
CA LEU A 48 -11.75 -1.62 -10.25
C LEU A 48 -12.68 -1.82 -11.45
N ALA A 49 -13.44 -2.92 -11.48
CA ALA A 49 -14.48 -3.12 -12.49
C ALA A 49 -15.54 -2.00 -12.43
N ALA A 50 -16.05 -1.69 -11.23
CA ALA A 50 -17.02 -0.61 -11.05
C ALA A 50 -16.45 0.76 -11.46
N VAL A 51 -15.19 1.05 -11.19
CA VAL A 51 -14.53 2.28 -11.61
C VAL A 51 -14.48 2.35 -13.15
N ARG A 52 -14.06 1.27 -13.82
CA ARG A 52 -14.00 1.22 -15.29
C ARG A 52 -15.37 1.30 -15.97
N ASP A 53 -16.42 0.78 -15.32
CA ASP A 53 -17.79 0.92 -15.82
C ASP A 53 -18.25 2.37 -15.78
N CYS A 54 -17.86 3.13 -14.75
CA CYS A 54 -18.31 4.49 -14.49
C CYS A 54 -17.43 5.58 -15.11
N PHE A 55 -16.13 5.35 -15.23
CA PHE A 55 -15.14 6.34 -15.64
C PHE A 55 -14.33 5.87 -16.85
N ASP A 56 -13.68 6.82 -17.55
CA ASP A 56 -12.74 6.57 -18.62
C ASP A 56 -11.33 6.41 -18.04
N VAL A 57 -11.00 5.20 -17.58
CA VAL A 57 -9.67 4.91 -17.03
C VAL A 57 -8.69 4.73 -18.17
N LEU A 58 -7.69 5.61 -18.25
CA LEU A 58 -6.70 5.56 -19.32
C LEU A 58 -5.84 4.28 -19.23
N ASP A 59 -5.38 3.79 -20.39
CA ASP A 59 -4.57 2.57 -20.48
C ASP A 59 -3.25 2.66 -19.69
N ASP A 60 -2.69 3.88 -19.57
CA ASP A 60 -1.48 4.20 -18.82
C ASP A 60 -1.74 4.73 -17.41
N ALA A 61 -2.98 4.67 -16.93
CA ALA A 61 -3.31 5.12 -15.58
C ALA A 61 -2.48 4.39 -14.51
N GLU A 62 -1.92 5.14 -13.57
CA GLU A 62 -1.29 4.56 -12.40
C GLU A 62 -2.34 4.04 -11.43
N ILE A 63 -2.30 2.75 -11.13
CA ILE A 63 -3.19 2.12 -10.14
C ILE A 63 -2.34 1.62 -8.99
N THR A 64 -2.29 2.42 -7.93
CA THR A 64 -1.50 2.18 -6.74
C THR A 64 -2.31 1.53 -5.63
N MET A 65 -1.70 0.58 -4.90
CA MET A 65 -2.29 0.00 -3.70
C MET A 65 -1.31 -0.02 -2.55
N GLU A 66 -1.76 0.45 -1.38
CA GLU A 66 -1.03 0.31 -0.12
C GLU A 66 -1.08 -1.13 0.40
N CYS A 67 0.08 -1.63 0.78
CA CYS A 67 0.26 -2.96 1.34
C CYS A 67 1.05 -2.89 2.66
N ASN A 68 0.56 -3.59 3.68
CA ASN A 68 1.39 -3.84 4.85
C ASN A 68 2.18 -5.15 4.64
N PRO A 69 3.49 -5.17 4.98
CA PRO A 69 4.27 -6.40 4.95
C PRO A 69 3.59 -7.54 5.71
N GLY A 70 3.68 -8.76 5.17
CA GLY A 70 3.04 -9.94 5.75
C GLY A 70 1.53 -10.07 5.50
N THR A 71 0.87 -9.09 4.86
CA THR A 71 -0.57 -9.20 4.50
C THR A 71 -0.80 -9.70 3.08
N VAL A 72 0.25 -9.80 2.28
CA VAL A 72 0.21 -10.25 0.88
C VAL A 72 0.86 -11.62 0.74
N ASN A 73 0.40 -12.36 -0.25
CA ASN A 73 0.97 -13.63 -0.69
C ASN A 73 0.92 -13.71 -2.23
N GLU A 74 1.52 -14.74 -2.80
CA GLU A 74 1.61 -14.92 -4.26
C GLU A 74 0.25 -14.85 -4.96
N SER A 75 -0.76 -15.55 -4.42
CA SER A 75 -2.11 -15.57 -5.00
C SER A 75 -2.74 -14.18 -5.05
N ARG A 76 -2.68 -13.43 -3.94
CA ARG A 76 -3.22 -12.07 -3.85
C ARG A 76 -2.50 -11.09 -4.75
N LEU A 77 -1.17 -11.15 -4.78
CA LEU A 77 -0.38 -10.28 -5.65
C LEU A 77 -0.68 -10.55 -7.14
N SER A 78 -0.85 -11.81 -7.51
CA SER A 78 -1.27 -12.19 -8.87
C SER A 78 -2.68 -11.69 -9.19
N GLU A 79 -3.60 -11.77 -8.24
CA GLU A 79 -4.97 -11.23 -8.38
C GLU A 79 -4.94 -9.71 -8.58
N TYR A 80 -4.20 -8.97 -7.74
CA TYR A 80 -4.08 -7.52 -7.86
C TYR A 80 -3.49 -7.10 -9.19
N ARG A 81 -2.45 -7.82 -9.64
CA ARG A 81 -1.84 -7.58 -10.95
C ARG A 81 -2.82 -7.83 -12.09
N ALA A 82 -3.57 -8.93 -12.03
CA ALA A 82 -4.60 -9.28 -13.02
C ALA A 82 -5.77 -8.27 -13.03
N ALA A 83 -6.14 -7.72 -11.87
CA ALA A 83 -7.15 -6.66 -11.77
C ALA A 83 -6.69 -5.32 -12.37
N GLY A 84 -5.37 -5.14 -12.58
CA GLY A 84 -4.78 -3.96 -13.18
C GLY A 84 -4.02 -3.05 -12.22
N VAL A 85 -3.85 -3.44 -10.94
CA VAL A 85 -2.91 -2.75 -10.05
C VAL A 85 -1.51 -2.82 -10.67
N ASN A 86 -0.85 -1.68 -10.85
CA ASN A 86 0.46 -1.60 -11.50
C ASN A 86 1.55 -0.98 -10.62
N ARG A 87 1.18 -0.45 -9.44
CA ARG A 87 2.11 0.07 -8.43
C ARG A 87 1.72 -0.41 -7.03
N LEU A 88 2.70 -0.79 -6.22
CA LEU A 88 2.51 -1.11 -4.79
C LEU A 88 3.25 -0.11 -3.91
N SER A 89 2.68 0.24 -2.75
CA SER A 89 3.32 1.02 -1.71
C SER A 89 3.40 0.19 -0.44
N PHE A 90 4.60 -0.16 0.00
CA PHE A 90 4.81 -0.93 1.22
C PHE A 90 5.14 -0.03 2.40
N GLY A 91 4.30 -0.06 3.43
CA GLY A 91 4.52 0.63 4.70
C GLY A 91 5.55 -0.10 5.57
N LEU A 92 6.85 -0.07 5.21
CA LEU A 92 7.92 -0.69 5.98
C LEU A 92 8.22 0.09 7.25
N GLN A 93 8.50 1.37 7.14
CA GLN A 93 8.87 2.36 8.14
C GLN A 93 10.34 2.28 8.59
N SER A 94 10.86 1.13 8.96
CA SER A 94 12.25 0.89 9.37
C SER A 94 12.71 -0.52 9.05
N ALA A 95 14.01 -0.72 8.84
CA ALA A 95 14.64 -2.03 8.77
C ALA A 95 15.23 -2.50 10.12
N ASP A 96 14.97 -1.78 11.21
CA ASP A 96 15.25 -2.20 12.58
C ASP A 96 13.98 -2.73 13.25
N ASN A 97 14.00 -4.00 13.67
CA ASN A 97 12.84 -4.65 14.27
C ASN A 97 12.46 -4.07 15.65
N ASN A 98 13.37 -3.35 16.35
CA ASN A 98 13.03 -2.67 17.61
C ASN A 98 12.28 -1.36 17.32
N GLU A 99 12.70 -0.62 16.27
CA GLU A 99 11.98 0.56 15.80
C GLU A 99 10.59 0.20 15.31
N LEU A 100 10.44 -0.91 14.55
CA LEU A 100 9.13 -1.43 14.15
C LEU A 100 8.22 -1.74 15.35
N LYS A 101 8.76 -2.38 16.38
CA LYS A 101 8.01 -2.65 17.63
C LYS A 101 7.62 -1.36 18.36
N MET A 102 8.51 -0.36 18.39
CA MET A 102 8.22 0.94 18.99
C MET A 102 7.04 1.63 18.28
N LEU A 103 6.95 1.51 16.96
CA LEU A 103 5.84 2.01 16.15
C LEU A 103 4.56 1.14 16.24
N GLY A 104 4.56 0.06 17.03
CA GLY A 104 3.43 -0.88 17.11
C GLY A 104 3.23 -1.71 15.83
N ARG A 105 4.25 -1.83 14.98
CA ARG A 105 4.17 -2.67 13.78
C ARG A 105 4.21 -4.15 14.16
N ILE A 106 3.37 -4.94 13.49
CA ILE A 106 3.25 -6.39 13.72
C ILE A 106 4.17 -7.21 12.80
N HIS A 107 4.74 -6.59 11.76
CA HIS A 107 5.67 -7.23 10.84
C HIS A 107 7.12 -6.98 11.23
N THR A 108 8.02 -7.80 10.68
CA THR A 108 9.48 -7.65 10.77
C THR A 108 10.06 -7.25 9.41
N PHE A 109 11.33 -6.83 9.40
CA PHE A 109 12.03 -6.52 8.16
C PHE A 109 12.11 -7.73 7.22
N GLU A 110 12.34 -8.92 7.76
CA GLU A 110 12.41 -10.18 6.98
C GLU A 110 11.06 -10.51 6.30
N GLN A 111 9.95 -10.22 6.97
CA GLN A 111 8.61 -10.37 6.38
C GLN A 111 8.36 -9.34 5.27
N PHE A 112 8.94 -8.14 5.39
CA PHE A 112 8.92 -7.16 4.32
C PHE A 112 9.74 -7.62 3.12
N GLU A 113 10.99 -8.10 3.33
CA GLU A 113 11.83 -8.62 2.24
C GLU A 113 11.11 -9.72 1.46
N GLU A 114 10.46 -10.64 2.16
CA GLU A 114 9.69 -11.71 1.52
C GLU A 114 8.49 -11.14 0.74
N SER A 115 7.74 -10.18 1.30
CA SER A 115 6.62 -9.53 0.61
C SER A 115 7.08 -8.78 -0.64
N PHE A 116 8.23 -8.10 -0.56
CA PHE A 116 8.84 -7.39 -1.68
C PHE A 116 9.27 -8.37 -2.79
N ARG A 117 9.94 -9.47 -2.43
CA ARG A 117 10.35 -10.54 -3.36
C ARG A 117 9.15 -11.16 -4.07
N LEU A 118 8.07 -11.45 -3.34
CA LEU A 118 6.83 -11.97 -3.91
C LEU A 118 6.17 -10.98 -4.87
N ALA A 119 6.21 -9.67 -4.56
CA ALA A 119 5.69 -8.64 -5.44
C ALA A 119 6.49 -8.58 -6.77
N ARG A 120 7.82 -8.65 -6.69
CA ARG A 120 8.67 -8.74 -7.90
C ARG A 120 8.36 -9.99 -8.73
N ALA A 121 8.22 -11.14 -8.08
CA ALA A 121 7.87 -12.40 -8.74
C ALA A 121 6.49 -12.34 -9.42
N ALA A 122 5.53 -11.61 -8.86
CA ALA A 122 4.22 -11.35 -9.45
C ALA A 122 4.24 -10.31 -10.59
N GLY A 123 5.41 -9.74 -10.93
CA GLY A 123 5.60 -8.82 -12.05
C GLY A 123 5.34 -7.34 -11.72
N PHE A 124 5.40 -6.95 -10.43
CA PHE A 124 5.37 -5.54 -10.06
C PHE A 124 6.77 -4.92 -10.24
N ASN A 125 6.85 -3.98 -11.18
CA ASN A 125 8.08 -3.23 -11.53
C ASN A 125 8.00 -1.76 -11.09
N ASN A 126 7.00 -1.39 -10.31
CA ASN A 126 6.86 -0.07 -9.70
C ASN A 126 6.45 -0.28 -8.24
N ILE A 127 7.44 -0.25 -7.35
CA ILE A 127 7.25 -0.47 -5.90
C ILE A 127 7.79 0.73 -5.16
N ASN A 128 6.94 1.32 -4.31
CA ASN A 128 7.32 2.32 -3.33
C ASN A 128 7.52 1.67 -1.97
N VAL A 129 8.48 2.18 -1.20
CA VAL A 129 8.70 1.80 0.20
C VAL A 129 8.62 3.05 1.06
N ASP A 130 7.72 3.03 2.04
CA ASP A 130 7.58 4.11 3.01
C ASP A 130 8.56 3.91 4.15
N LEU A 131 9.36 4.94 4.45
CA LEU A 131 10.34 4.99 5.53
C LEU A 131 10.05 6.15 6.47
N MET A 132 10.34 5.94 7.74
CA MET A 132 10.09 6.92 8.78
C MET A 132 11.40 7.27 9.49
N SER A 133 11.63 8.56 9.68
CA SER A 133 12.71 9.09 10.52
C SER A 133 12.15 9.65 11.82
N ALA A 134 13.04 10.00 12.74
CA ALA A 134 12.70 10.53 14.06
C ALA A 134 11.83 9.57 14.92
N ILE A 135 12.01 8.27 14.74
CA ILE A 135 11.38 7.26 15.61
C ILE A 135 12.04 7.32 16.98
N PRO A 136 11.31 7.22 18.10
CA PRO A 136 11.88 7.19 19.43
C PRO A 136 12.96 6.10 19.56
N GLY A 137 14.17 6.49 19.97
CA GLY A 137 15.33 5.59 20.07
C GLY A 137 16.10 5.35 18.77
N GLN A 138 15.63 5.86 17.64
CA GLN A 138 16.34 5.79 16.37
C GLN A 138 17.67 6.58 16.45
N THR A 139 18.71 6.04 15.87
CA THR A 139 20.02 6.68 15.72
C THR A 139 20.32 6.91 14.25
N GLU A 140 21.29 7.78 13.95
CA GLU A 140 21.80 7.98 12.59
C GLU A 140 22.23 6.64 11.97
N ALA A 141 22.93 5.81 12.73
CA ALA A 141 23.41 4.50 12.27
C ALA A 141 22.27 3.53 11.94
N THR A 142 21.17 3.50 12.72
CA THR A 142 20.02 2.63 12.42
C THR A 142 19.22 3.15 11.21
N LEU A 143 19.15 4.47 11.05
CA LEU A 143 18.52 5.09 9.89
C LEU A 143 19.34 4.83 8.61
N GLU A 144 20.66 5.01 8.63
CA GLU A 144 21.56 4.69 7.52
C GLU A 144 21.45 3.21 7.13
N ASN A 145 21.51 2.29 8.11
CA ASN A 145 21.31 0.86 7.84
C ASN A 145 19.94 0.55 7.21
N THR A 146 18.90 1.29 7.58
CA THR A 146 17.58 1.16 6.96
C THR A 146 17.63 1.56 5.48
N PHE A 147 18.24 2.70 5.16
CA PHE A 147 18.40 3.13 3.76
C PHE A 147 19.26 2.15 2.97
N ASP A 148 20.38 1.68 3.52
CA ASP A 148 21.27 0.72 2.85
C ASP A 148 20.53 -0.58 2.50
N LYS A 149 19.79 -1.14 3.44
CA LYS A 149 19.00 -2.35 3.22
C LYS A 149 17.91 -2.16 2.18
N VAL A 150 17.18 -1.05 2.25
CA VAL A 150 16.07 -0.79 1.33
C VAL A 150 16.59 -0.46 -0.07
N THR A 151 17.63 0.34 -0.21
CA THR A 151 18.20 0.65 -1.53
C THR A 151 18.83 -0.57 -2.20
N ALA A 152 19.35 -1.53 -1.43
CA ALA A 152 19.84 -2.80 -1.96
C ALA A 152 18.74 -3.64 -2.63
N LEU A 153 17.46 -3.46 -2.25
CA LEU A 153 16.31 -4.11 -2.89
C LEU A 153 15.88 -3.43 -4.20
N GLN A 154 16.44 -2.25 -4.49
CA GLN A 154 16.18 -1.47 -5.72
C GLN A 154 14.68 -1.17 -5.93
N PRO A 155 13.97 -0.54 -4.98
CA PRO A 155 12.64 -0.03 -5.23
C PRO A 155 12.71 1.15 -6.23
N GLU A 156 11.66 1.37 -7.01
CA GLU A 156 11.56 2.49 -7.95
C GLU A 156 11.32 3.81 -7.22
N HIS A 157 10.75 3.76 -6.01
CA HIS A 157 10.46 4.94 -5.21
C HIS A 157 10.61 4.67 -3.71
N ILE A 158 11.05 5.68 -2.97
CA ILE A 158 11.09 5.71 -1.51
C ILE A 158 10.37 6.96 -1.05
N SER A 159 9.34 6.80 -0.21
CA SER A 159 8.71 7.91 0.51
C SER A 159 9.33 8.00 1.90
N ALA A 160 10.09 9.05 2.16
CA ALA A 160 10.74 9.25 3.46
C ALA A 160 10.12 10.47 4.17
N TYR A 161 9.66 10.29 5.41
CA TYR A 161 9.04 11.32 6.23
C TYR A 161 9.38 11.15 7.70
N SER A 162 9.24 12.24 8.46
CA SER A 162 9.50 12.20 9.91
C SER A 162 8.23 11.82 10.68
N LEU A 163 8.40 11.08 11.77
CA LEU A 163 7.32 10.83 12.71
C LEU A 163 6.84 12.17 13.31
N ILE A 164 5.54 12.39 13.23
CA ILE A 164 4.87 13.51 13.91
C ILE A 164 4.10 12.92 15.08
N LEU A 165 4.38 13.43 16.29
CA LEU A 165 3.66 13.03 17.49
C LEU A 165 2.38 13.86 17.60
N GLU A 166 1.25 13.19 17.66
CA GLU A 166 -0.06 13.84 17.86
C GLU A 166 -0.52 13.62 19.31
N GLU A 167 -1.04 14.67 19.95
CA GLU A 167 -1.60 14.59 21.30
C GLU A 167 -2.67 13.51 21.42
N GLY A 168 -2.66 12.76 22.52
CA GLY A 168 -3.60 11.67 22.77
C GLY A 168 -3.27 10.37 22.06
N THR A 169 -2.07 10.25 21.49
CA THR A 169 -1.55 8.98 20.96
C THR A 169 -0.58 8.34 21.94
N TYR A 170 -0.48 7.02 21.92
CA TYR A 170 0.43 6.25 22.81
C TYR A 170 1.90 6.68 22.73
N LEU A 171 2.32 7.23 21.59
CA LEU A 171 3.69 7.70 21.40
C LEU A 171 3.91 9.12 21.94
N ALA A 172 2.85 9.88 22.25
CA ALA A 172 2.93 11.24 22.78
C ALA A 172 2.88 11.28 24.33
N ASP A 173 2.40 10.20 24.97
CA ASP A 173 2.33 10.02 26.44
C ASP A 173 3.60 9.36 26.96
#